data_977815bab7b566e18f96473138db8082
#
_entry.id   977815bab7b566e18f96473138db8082
#
_cell.length_a   1.000
_cell.length_b   1.000
_cell.length_c   1.000
_cell.angle_alpha   90.00
_cell.angle_beta   90.00
_cell.angle_gamma   90.00
#
_symmetry.space_group_name_H-M   'P 1'
#
loop_
_entity.id
_entity.type
_entity.pdbx_description
1 polymer ?
#
loop_
_entity_poly.entity_id
_entity_poly.type
_entity_poly.pdbx_seq_one_letter_code
_entity_poly.pdbx_strand_id
1 'polypeptide(L)'
;MDNKEQITKIFPDEMMSGTVKNQQELNEAFLKYPSFSKTYIQTALYWEDTRKWYEENWPKVFKYLDKDFLDRFKMEDEHYARAWEFHLASVLLDKGLQLEEKTWETGPDFCIKTQTGKKIWIEAITCDLGTVDPVEPHPVMKSGQIYSFGGNIEDTHRPRALRITNAIGTKFEKFKKYLDDSKSGVSKDDCLLIAINGGAIQHFADPSMLFKRSVFGQGPDILVKIPGQEKLKGGFYKPTPTIIKKKDVSEEEIPANFMEMGEFSKISAVLYCGHGVSYSWMNGINVGDNFLFAYHSNPENPIPENTFKFGHGIRKDSATGSIEDKEQK
;
A
#
# COMPACT_ATOMS: atom_id res chain seq x y z
N MET A 1 33.92 -11.73 -4.17
CA MET A 1 33.29 -12.85 -3.43
C MET A 1 32.27 -12.22 -2.52
N ASP A 2 31.00 -12.42 -2.84
CA ASP A 2 29.89 -11.62 -2.32
C ASP A 2 29.51 -12.05 -0.89
N ASN A 3 29.53 -11.10 0.01
CA ASN A 3 29.02 -11.20 1.41
C ASN A 3 27.49 -11.52 1.52
N LYS A 4 26.85 -11.94 0.43
CA LYS A 4 25.43 -12.28 0.40
C LYS A 4 25.08 -13.62 1.07
N GLU A 5 26.04 -14.51 1.29
CA GLU A 5 25.77 -15.85 1.85
C GLU A 5 25.61 -15.89 3.37
N GLN A 6 25.84 -14.80 4.11
CA GLN A 6 25.89 -14.84 5.57
C GLN A 6 24.71 -14.17 6.31
N ILE A 7 23.76 -13.56 5.62
CA ILE A 7 22.60 -12.96 6.32
C ILE A 7 21.49 -14.00 6.43
N THR A 8 21.62 -14.92 7.38
CA THR A 8 20.62 -15.97 7.62
C THR A 8 19.45 -15.53 8.48
N LYS A 9 19.49 -14.35 9.13
CA LYS A 9 18.47 -13.91 10.07
C LYS A 9 18.14 -12.44 9.92
N ILE A 10 16.85 -12.15 9.91
CA ILE A 10 16.33 -10.76 9.90
C ILE A 10 16.42 -10.10 11.30
N PHE A 11 16.32 -10.90 12.36
CA PHE A 11 16.50 -10.46 13.75
C PHE A 11 17.78 -11.04 14.34
N PRO A 12 18.61 -10.25 15.08
CA PRO A 12 19.84 -10.72 15.71
C PRO A 12 19.59 -11.79 16.79
N ASP A 13 20.49 -12.77 16.91
CA ASP A 13 20.36 -13.85 17.91
C ASP A 13 20.25 -13.36 19.34
N GLU A 14 20.95 -12.29 19.68
CA GLU A 14 20.90 -11.66 20.99
C GLU A 14 19.50 -11.09 21.36
N MET A 15 18.71 -10.69 20.36
CA MET A 15 17.31 -10.34 20.56
C MET A 15 16.42 -11.57 20.66
N MET A 16 16.78 -12.65 19.98
CA MET A 16 16.00 -13.89 19.92
C MET A 16 16.07 -14.72 21.19
N SER A 17 17.07 -14.51 22.03
CA SER A 17 17.27 -15.24 23.30
C SER A 17 16.32 -14.79 24.42
N GLY A 18 15.61 -13.68 24.27
CA GLY A 18 14.67 -13.12 25.25
C GLY A 18 13.24 -13.07 24.74
N THR A 19 12.31 -13.67 25.47
CA THR A 19 10.87 -13.50 25.24
C THR A 19 10.35 -12.44 26.20
N VAL A 20 9.84 -11.34 25.68
CA VAL A 20 9.15 -10.31 26.45
C VAL A 20 7.72 -10.77 26.70
N LYS A 21 7.29 -10.87 27.97
CA LYS A 21 6.00 -11.43 28.36
C LYS A 21 4.95 -10.36 28.70
N ASN A 22 5.38 -9.15 28.97
CA ASN A 22 4.50 -8.08 29.43
C ASN A 22 5.03 -6.69 29.01
N GLN A 23 4.20 -5.67 29.23
CA GLN A 23 4.50 -4.29 28.85
C GLN A 23 5.71 -3.70 29.59
N GLN A 24 5.96 -4.13 30.82
CA GLN A 24 7.11 -3.62 31.60
C GLN A 24 8.42 -4.11 30.97
N GLU A 25 8.55 -5.41 30.70
CA GLU A 25 9.71 -5.99 30.02
C GLU A 25 9.92 -5.39 28.62
N LEU A 26 8.81 -5.07 27.91
CA LEU A 26 8.89 -4.39 26.61
C LEU A 26 9.45 -2.97 26.75
N ASN A 27 9.03 -2.24 27.77
CA ASN A 27 9.57 -0.91 28.04
C ASN A 27 11.08 -0.95 28.39
N GLU A 28 11.52 -1.97 29.13
CA GLU A 28 12.95 -2.20 29.41
C GLU A 28 13.72 -2.52 28.12
N ALA A 29 13.13 -3.31 27.21
CA ALA A 29 13.72 -3.58 25.90
C ALA A 29 13.87 -2.30 25.04
N PHE A 30 12.89 -1.39 25.06
CA PHE A 30 13.02 -0.10 24.38
C PHE A 30 14.19 0.73 24.91
N LEU A 31 14.42 0.70 26.22
CA LEU A 31 15.57 1.38 26.85
C LEU A 31 16.91 0.71 26.49
N LYS A 32 16.91 -0.60 26.31
CA LYS A 32 18.10 -1.37 25.95
C LYS A 32 18.52 -1.12 24.48
N TYR A 33 17.56 -0.88 23.60
CA TYR A 33 17.78 -0.68 22.16
C TYR A 33 17.26 0.68 21.66
N PRO A 34 17.79 1.81 22.17
CA PRO A 34 17.22 3.14 21.92
C PRO A 34 17.32 3.63 20.49
N SER A 35 18.21 3.03 19.68
CA SER A 35 18.40 3.35 18.26
C SER A 35 17.46 2.57 17.33
N PHE A 36 16.75 1.57 17.85
CA PHE A 36 15.86 0.74 17.04
C PHE A 36 14.42 1.23 17.13
N SER A 37 13.69 1.05 16.06
CA SER A 37 12.25 1.28 16.02
C SER A 37 11.53 0.46 17.11
N LYS A 38 10.60 1.12 17.79
CA LYS A 38 9.75 0.43 18.78
C LYS A 38 8.98 -0.72 18.15
N THR A 39 8.46 -0.52 16.93
CA THR A 39 7.75 -1.57 16.18
C THR A 39 8.67 -2.73 15.81
N TYR A 40 9.93 -2.45 15.42
CA TYR A 40 10.93 -3.49 15.20
C TYR A 40 11.20 -4.31 16.45
N ILE A 41 11.40 -3.65 17.60
CA ILE A 41 11.62 -4.32 18.90
C ILE A 41 10.39 -5.17 19.30
N GLN A 42 9.17 -4.62 19.14
CA GLN A 42 7.94 -5.37 19.41
C GLN A 42 7.82 -6.60 18.51
N THR A 43 8.13 -6.47 17.24
CA THR A 43 8.13 -7.59 16.29
C THR A 43 9.12 -8.67 16.70
N ALA A 44 10.34 -8.26 17.04
CA ALA A 44 11.40 -9.20 17.40
C ALA A 44 11.14 -9.94 18.73
N LEU A 45 10.58 -9.26 19.75
CA LEU A 45 10.55 -9.76 21.12
C LEU A 45 9.17 -10.12 21.66
N TYR A 46 8.10 -9.49 21.13
CA TYR A 46 6.76 -9.58 21.70
C TYR A 46 5.74 -10.24 20.76
N TRP A 47 5.82 -9.96 19.45
CA TRP A 47 4.90 -10.53 18.46
C TRP A 47 5.50 -11.79 17.81
N GLU A 48 5.44 -12.92 18.52
CA GLU A 48 6.07 -14.17 18.10
C GLU A 48 5.65 -14.63 16.69
N ASP A 49 4.34 -14.58 16.39
CA ASP A 49 3.84 -15.01 15.07
C ASP A 49 4.31 -14.07 13.96
N THR A 50 4.37 -12.75 14.22
CA THR A 50 4.91 -11.77 13.28
C THR A 50 6.38 -12.05 13.02
N ARG A 51 7.15 -12.27 14.07
CA ARG A 51 8.56 -12.60 13.97
C ARG A 51 8.79 -13.85 13.13
N LYS A 52 8.10 -14.95 13.43
CA LYS A 52 8.19 -16.20 12.67
C LYS A 52 7.91 -15.99 11.19
N TRP A 53 6.84 -15.22 10.89
CA TRP A 53 6.50 -14.92 9.51
C TRP A 53 7.63 -14.18 8.78
N TYR A 54 8.27 -13.19 9.39
CA TYR A 54 9.42 -12.50 8.82
C TYR A 54 10.61 -13.46 8.61
N GLU A 55 10.92 -14.31 9.58
CA GLU A 55 12.05 -15.26 9.51
C GLU A 55 11.83 -16.32 8.43
N GLU A 56 10.63 -16.84 8.28
CA GLU A 56 10.28 -17.83 7.26
C GLU A 56 10.31 -17.28 5.83
N ASN A 57 10.01 -15.99 5.68
CA ASN A 57 9.99 -15.33 4.38
C ASN A 57 11.30 -14.64 4.02
N TRP A 58 12.15 -14.30 5.00
CA TRP A 58 13.42 -13.63 4.77
C TRP A 58 14.31 -14.32 3.72
N PRO A 59 14.55 -15.64 3.78
CA PRO A 59 15.37 -16.35 2.79
C PRO A 59 14.83 -16.27 1.36
N LYS A 60 13.53 -16.06 1.20
CA LYS A 60 12.88 -15.95 -0.12
C LYS A 60 12.98 -14.54 -0.69
N VAL A 61 12.94 -13.52 0.17
CA VAL A 61 12.70 -12.10 -0.18
C VAL A 61 13.99 -11.29 -0.27
N PHE A 62 15.00 -11.58 0.56
CA PHE A 62 16.17 -10.69 0.78
C PHE A 62 16.91 -10.26 -0.50
N LYS A 63 16.96 -11.11 -1.52
CA LYS A 63 17.65 -10.84 -2.78
C LYS A 63 16.93 -9.84 -3.69
N TYR A 64 15.68 -9.54 -3.39
CA TYR A 64 14.85 -8.57 -4.12
C TYR A 64 14.78 -7.21 -3.42
N LEU A 65 15.36 -7.09 -2.23
CA LEU A 65 15.40 -5.88 -1.42
C LEU A 65 16.70 -5.11 -1.58
N ASP A 66 16.74 -3.87 -1.13
CA ASP A 66 17.94 -3.04 -1.11
C ASP A 66 19.03 -3.65 -0.23
N LYS A 67 20.30 -3.39 -0.56
CA LYS A 67 21.45 -3.90 0.20
C LYS A 67 21.47 -3.40 1.65
N ASP A 68 20.96 -2.21 1.89
CA ASP A 68 20.85 -1.55 3.19
C ASP A 68 19.50 -1.78 3.90
N PHE A 69 18.69 -2.70 3.36
CA PHE A 69 17.33 -2.97 3.86
C PHE A 69 17.31 -3.23 5.36
N LEU A 70 18.17 -4.13 5.87
CA LEU A 70 18.16 -4.49 7.30
C LEU A 70 18.53 -3.32 8.21
N ASP A 71 19.43 -2.45 7.79
CA ASP A 71 19.82 -1.28 8.59
C ASP A 71 18.67 -0.29 8.66
N ARG A 72 18.00 -0.05 7.53
CA ARG A 72 16.84 0.85 7.45
C ARG A 72 15.60 0.25 8.11
N PHE A 73 15.40 -1.07 8.05
CA PHE A 73 14.27 -1.76 8.68
C PHE A 73 14.25 -1.60 10.21
N LYS A 74 15.42 -1.40 10.83
CA LYS A 74 15.55 -1.15 12.28
C LYS A 74 15.22 0.30 12.68
N MET A 75 15.25 1.26 11.74
CA MET A 75 15.09 2.69 12.02
C MET A 75 13.61 3.08 12.18
N GLU A 76 13.30 3.97 13.14
CA GLU A 76 11.92 4.36 13.46
C GLU A 76 11.19 5.00 12.27
N ASP A 77 11.85 5.89 11.55
CA ASP A 77 11.32 6.64 10.41
C ASP A 77 11.21 5.83 9.12
N GLU A 78 11.92 4.71 9.02
CA GLU A 78 11.98 3.87 7.83
C GLU A 78 11.21 2.54 7.99
N HIS A 79 11.00 2.09 9.22
CA HIS A 79 10.49 0.75 9.53
C HIS A 79 9.22 0.39 8.74
N TYR A 80 8.23 1.27 8.74
CA TYR A 80 6.95 0.98 8.06
C TYR A 80 7.11 0.86 6.54
N ALA A 81 7.97 1.69 5.94
CA ALA A 81 8.24 1.61 4.51
C ALA A 81 8.93 0.29 4.15
N ARG A 82 9.94 -0.09 4.94
CA ARG A 82 10.66 -1.37 4.74
C ARG A 82 9.76 -2.58 5.02
N ALA A 83 8.94 -2.52 6.07
CA ALA A 83 7.95 -3.56 6.35
C ALA A 83 6.97 -3.75 5.18
N TRP A 84 6.54 -2.65 4.55
CA TRP A 84 5.68 -2.72 3.38
C TRP A 84 6.39 -3.36 2.17
N GLU A 85 7.62 -2.96 1.87
CA GLU A 85 8.40 -3.56 0.79
C GLU A 85 8.59 -5.07 1.01
N PHE A 86 8.94 -5.47 2.23
CA PHE A 86 9.07 -6.88 2.59
C PHE A 86 7.75 -7.64 2.38
N HIS A 87 6.65 -7.10 2.89
CA HIS A 87 5.32 -7.71 2.77
C HIS A 87 4.92 -7.84 1.30
N LEU A 88 5.09 -6.78 0.52
CA LEU A 88 4.75 -6.76 -0.90
C LEU A 88 5.54 -7.83 -1.67
N ALA A 89 6.86 -7.88 -1.51
CA ALA A 89 7.69 -8.89 -2.14
C ALA A 89 7.29 -10.32 -1.75
N SER A 90 7.01 -10.54 -0.44
CA SER A 90 6.53 -11.84 0.06
C SER A 90 5.24 -12.28 -0.62
N VAL A 91 4.26 -11.36 -0.73
CA VAL A 91 2.98 -11.63 -1.39
C VAL A 91 3.17 -11.95 -2.88
N LEU A 92 3.94 -11.12 -3.58
CA LEU A 92 4.16 -11.31 -5.02
C LEU A 92 4.81 -12.69 -5.31
N LEU A 93 5.78 -13.10 -4.49
CA LEU A 93 6.43 -14.41 -4.61
C LEU A 93 5.48 -15.57 -4.26
N ASP A 94 4.69 -15.44 -3.18
CA ASP A 94 3.74 -16.45 -2.74
C ASP A 94 2.62 -16.67 -3.78
N LYS A 95 2.23 -15.62 -4.48
CA LYS A 95 1.29 -15.68 -5.61
C LYS A 95 1.91 -16.14 -6.93
N GLY A 96 3.18 -16.58 -6.91
CA GLY A 96 3.87 -17.19 -8.06
C GLY A 96 4.39 -16.20 -9.10
N LEU A 97 4.49 -14.91 -8.77
CA LEU A 97 5.05 -13.93 -9.68
C LEU A 97 6.58 -13.99 -9.71
N GLN A 98 7.16 -13.78 -10.89
CA GLN A 98 8.61 -13.80 -11.09
C GLN A 98 9.19 -12.40 -10.85
N LEU A 99 9.75 -12.18 -9.67
CA LEU A 99 10.52 -10.98 -9.38
C LEU A 99 11.91 -11.09 -9.97
N GLU A 100 12.44 -10.02 -10.56
CA GLU A 100 13.85 -9.89 -10.92
C GLU A 100 14.66 -9.54 -9.66
N GLU A 101 15.81 -10.19 -9.48
CA GLU A 101 16.73 -9.84 -8.38
C GLU A 101 17.22 -8.41 -8.55
N LYS A 102 17.25 -7.64 -7.45
CA LYS A 102 17.61 -6.22 -7.48
C LYS A 102 19.09 -6.03 -7.77
N THR A 103 19.40 -5.73 -9.02
CA THR A 103 20.78 -5.48 -9.49
C THR A 103 21.03 -4.02 -9.87
N TRP A 104 19.96 -3.20 -9.95
CA TRP A 104 20.04 -1.77 -10.22
C TRP A 104 20.27 -0.97 -8.95
N GLU A 105 21.08 0.08 -9.03
CA GLU A 105 21.35 0.99 -7.92
C GLU A 105 20.33 2.15 -7.87
N THR A 106 19.91 2.61 -9.06
CA THR A 106 18.86 3.63 -9.22
C THR A 106 17.69 3.01 -9.95
N GLY A 107 16.47 3.16 -9.45
CA GLY A 107 15.29 2.59 -10.09
C GLY A 107 14.20 2.23 -9.09
N PRO A 108 13.10 1.64 -9.57
CA PRO A 108 11.98 1.23 -8.74
C PRO A 108 12.33 0.14 -7.73
N ASP A 109 11.45 -0.05 -6.75
CA ASP A 109 11.68 -1.01 -5.67
C ASP A 109 11.68 -2.46 -6.17
N PHE A 110 10.78 -2.81 -7.12
CA PHE A 110 10.69 -4.17 -7.68
C PHE A 110 10.47 -4.16 -9.19
N CYS A 111 10.81 -5.29 -9.82
CA CYS A 111 10.49 -5.60 -11.21
C CYS A 111 9.90 -7.00 -11.31
N ILE A 112 8.72 -7.12 -11.91
CA ILE A 112 8.10 -8.41 -12.28
C ILE A 112 8.37 -8.66 -13.76
N LYS A 113 8.84 -9.85 -14.09
CA LYS A 113 8.91 -10.34 -15.47
C LYS A 113 7.67 -11.16 -15.76
N THR A 114 6.84 -10.70 -16.70
CA THR A 114 5.65 -11.44 -17.11
C THR A 114 6.00 -12.61 -18.03
N GLN A 115 5.08 -13.56 -18.20
CA GLN A 115 5.23 -14.69 -19.11
C GLN A 115 5.44 -14.24 -20.58
N THR A 116 4.94 -13.07 -20.94
CA THR A 116 5.13 -12.48 -22.28
C THR A 116 6.48 -11.77 -22.43
N GLY A 117 7.30 -11.73 -21.37
CA GLY A 117 8.57 -11.02 -21.33
C GLY A 117 8.46 -9.51 -21.02
N LYS A 118 7.23 -8.97 -20.92
CA LYS A 118 7.00 -7.58 -20.54
C LYS A 118 7.36 -7.36 -19.07
N LYS A 119 7.99 -6.23 -18.75
CA LYS A 119 8.34 -5.87 -17.38
C LYS A 119 7.24 -5.02 -16.73
N ILE A 120 7.05 -5.22 -15.43
CA ILE A 120 6.21 -4.38 -14.58
C ILE A 120 7.08 -3.86 -13.46
N TRP A 121 7.38 -2.58 -13.48
CA TRP A 121 8.15 -1.90 -12.44
C TRP A 121 7.22 -1.42 -11.35
N ILE A 122 7.61 -1.61 -10.10
CA ILE A 122 6.80 -1.30 -8.93
C ILE A 122 7.55 -0.34 -8.02
N GLU A 123 6.91 0.78 -7.69
CA GLU A 123 7.31 1.70 -6.64
C GLU A 123 6.40 1.53 -5.43
N ALA A 124 6.98 1.15 -4.30
CA ALA A 124 6.28 0.98 -3.03
C ALA A 124 6.29 2.29 -2.22
N ILE A 125 5.21 2.57 -1.51
CA ILE A 125 5.09 3.72 -0.61
C ILE A 125 4.08 3.42 0.49
N THR A 126 4.36 3.92 1.70
CA THR A 126 3.40 3.96 2.80
C THR A 126 2.79 5.35 2.93
N CYS A 127 1.50 5.42 3.23
CA CYS A 127 0.87 6.67 3.62
C CYS A 127 1.24 6.99 5.08
N ASP A 128 1.51 8.25 5.35
CA ASP A 128 1.64 8.81 6.69
C ASP A 128 0.37 9.57 7.13
N LEU A 129 0.32 9.99 8.39
CA LEU A 129 -0.79 10.79 8.89
C LEU A 129 -0.79 12.23 8.35
N GLY A 130 0.36 12.70 7.87
CA GLY A 130 0.59 14.04 7.35
C GLY A 130 0.68 15.11 8.42
N THR A 131 1.25 16.24 8.04
CA THR A 131 1.42 17.42 8.90
C THR A 131 0.46 18.55 8.55
N VAL A 132 0.11 18.66 7.26
CA VAL A 132 -0.90 19.61 6.76
C VAL A 132 -2.19 18.84 6.54
N ASP A 133 -3.28 19.27 7.16
CA ASP A 133 -4.57 18.59 7.12
C ASP A 133 -4.41 17.11 7.58
N PRO A 134 -3.95 16.88 8.81
CA PRO A 134 -3.53 15.56 9.26
C PRO A 134 -4.73 14.60 9.36
N VAL A 135 -4.43 13.31 9.19
CA VAL A 135 -5.39 12.25 9.51
C VAL A 135 -5.42 12.08 11.02
N GLU A 136 -6.60 12.22 11.61
CA GLU A 136 -6.78 11.91 13.03
C GLU A 136 -6.49 10.42 13.29
N PRO A 137 -5.57 10.12 14.24
CA PRO A 137 -5.31 8.74 14.62
C PRO A 137 -6.58 8.09 15.17
N HIS A 138 -6.77 6.82 14.87
CA HIS A 138 -7.87 6.09 15.51
C HIS A 138 -7.64 5.99 17.02
N PRO A 139 -8.68 6.18 17.82
CA PRO A 139 -8.59 5.93 19.25
C PRO A 139 -8.20 4.46 19.49
N VAL A 140 -7.29 4.23 20.43
CA VAL A 140 -6.92 2.88 20.85
C VAL A 140 -8.17 2.19 21.35
N MET A 141 -8.65 1.17 20.63
CA MET A 141 -9.85 0.41 21.01
C MET A 141 -9.55 -0.42 22.26
N LYS A 142 -10.29 -0.17 23.34
CA LYS A 142 -10.23 -0.99 24.55
C LYS A 142 -11.24 -2.12 24.43
N SER A 143 -10.83 -3.32 24.81
CA SER A 143 -11.72 -4.48 24.83
C SER A 143 -13.00 -4.20 25.61
N GLY A 144 -14.14 -4.56 25.04
CA GLY A 144 -15.47 -4.37 25.67
C GLY A 144 -16.10 -2.99 25.50
N GLN A 145 -15.47 -2.08 24.79
CA GLN A 145 -16.07 -0.78 24.47
C GLN A 145 -16.68 -0.78 23.06
N ILE A 146 -17.89 -0.22 22.96
CA ILE A 146 -18.54 0.04 21.67
C ILE A 146 -18.14 1.45 21.24
N TYR A 147 -17.49 1.57 20.11
CA TYR A 147 -17.14 2.85 19.52
C TYR A 147 -18.15 3.20 18.43
N SER A 148 -18.79 4.34 18.57
CA SER A 148 -19.62 4.90 17.52
C SER A 148 -18.82 5.98 16.79
N PHE A 149 -18.59 5.78 15.51
CA PHE A 149 -18.00 6.80 14.65
C PHE A 149 -19.14 7.62 14.06
N GLY A 150 -19.51 8.69 14.76
CA GLY A 150 -20.47 9.70 14.27
C GLY A 150 -19.70 10.81 13.58
N GLY A 151 -20.19 11.30 12.45
CA GLY A 151 -19.61 12.43 11.75
C GLY A 151 -19.92 12.42 10.25
N ASN A 152 -19.55 13.50 9.57
CA ASN A 152 -19.62 13.56 8.13
C ASN A 152 -18.52 12.63 7.56
N ILE A 153 -18.94 11.68 6.73
CA ILE A 153 -18.00 10.74 6.06
C ILE A 153 -16.94 11.50 5.24
N GLU A 154 -17.30 12.70 4.74
CA GLU A 154 -16.38 13.57 4.02
C GLU A 154 -15.22 14.04 4.90
N ASP A 155 -15.48 14.48 6.12
CA ASP A 155 -14.45 14.96 7.04
C ASP A 155 -13.47 13.84 7.44
N THR A 156 -13.95 12.60 7.43
CA THR A 156 -13.14 11.43 7.76
C THR A 156 -12.35 10.92 6.54
N HIS A 157 -12.98 10.89 5.37
CA HIS A 157 -12.37 10.35 4.15
C HIS A 157 -11.43 11.33 3.45
N ARG A 158 -11.76 12.60 3.46
CA ARG A 158 -11.01 13.64 2.74
C ARG A 158 -9.52 13.67 3.11
N PRO A 159 -9.11 13.79 4.37
CA PRO A 159 -7.68 13.82 4.72
C PRO A 159 -6.98 12.50 4.36
N ARG A 160 -7.66 11.35 4.48
CA ARG A 160 -7.10 10.04 4.10
C ARG A 160 -6.93 9.90 2.59
N ALA A 161 -7.91 10.33 1.82
CA ALA A 161 -7.82 10.34 0.37
C ALA A 161 -6.68 11.25 -0.12
N LEU A 162 -6.46 12.39 0.54
CA LEU A 162 -5.30 13.26 0.26
C LEU A 162 -3.95 12.55 0.49
N ARG A 163 -3.83 11.65 1.44
CA ARG A 163 -2.59 10.86 1.63
C ARG A 163 -2.36 9.92 0.45
N ILE A 164 -3.42 9.25 -0.02
CA ILE A 164 -3.33 8.36 -1.18
C ILE A 164 -2.99 9.15 -2.44
N THR A 165 -3.67 10.26 -2.70
CA THR A 165 -3.39 11.10 -3.89
C THR A 165 -1.98 11.66 -3.87
N ASN A 166 -1.48 12.09 -2.70
CA ASN A 166 -0.11 12.56 -2.54
C ASN A 166 0.92 11.45 -2.80
N ALA A 167 0.65 10.23 -2.32
CA ALA A 167 1.51 9.07 -2.59
C ALA A 167 1.59 8.77 -4.09
N ILE A 168 0.45 8.81 -4.81
CA ILE A 168 0.41 8.62 -6.26
C ILE A 168 1.24 9.69 -6.96
N GLY A 169 0.99 10.98 -6.67
CA GLY A 169 1.72 12.09 -7.27
C GLY A 169 3.23 12.00 -7.04
N THR A 170 3.64 11.71 -5.81
CA THR A 170 5.06 11.56 -5.45
C THR A 170 5.75 10.47 -6.26
N LYS A 171 5.11 9.29 -6.38
CA LYS A 171 5.70 8.16 -7.11
C LYS A 171 5.61 8.33 -8.62
N PHE A 172 4.60 9.02 -9.13
CA PHE A 172 4.53 9.40 -10.53
C PHE A 172 5.71 10.29 -10.95
N GLU A 173 6.02 11.33 -10.15
CA GLU A 173 7.19 12.19 -10.40
C GLU A 173 8.52 11.40 -10.33
N LYS A 174 8.58 10.39 -9.46
CA LYS A 174 9.74 9.50 -9.38
C LYS A 174 9.87 8.63 -10.63
N PHE A 175 8.78 8.05 -11.13
CA PHE A 175 8.77 7.30 -12.38
C PHE A 175 9.17 8.14 -13.60
N LYS A 176 8.76 9.40 -13.68
CA LYS A 176 9.22 10.30 -14.75
C LYS A 176 10.74 10.42 -14.78
N LYS A 177 11.36 10.58 -13.58
CA LYS A 177 12.83 10.64 -13.47
C LYS A 177 13.48 9.33 -13.92
N TYR A 178 12.90 8.17 -13.60
CA TYR A 178 13.44 6.89 -14.03
C TYR A 178 13.35 6.69 -15.55
N LEU A 179 12.27 7.14 -16.19
CA LEU A 179 12.13 7.09 -17.65
C LEU A 179 13.15 7.96 -18.39
N ASP A 180 13.66 9.00 -17.72
CA ASP A 180 14.69 9.90 -18.26
C ASP A 180 16.12 9.43 -17.91
N ASP A 181 16.28 8.52 -16.93
CA ASP A 181 17.56 7.99 -16.49
C ASP A 181 17.86 6.61 -17.13
N SER A 182 18.81 6.59 -18.06
CA SER A 182 19.23 5.35 -18.72
C SER A 182 19.80 4.27 -17.78
N LYS A 183 20.16 4.61 -16.55
CA LYS A 183 20.68 3.67 -15.54
C LYS A 183 19.57 3.04 -14.69
N SER A 184 18.35 3.53 -14.77
CA SER A 184 17.23 3.00 -13.99
C SER A 184 16.79 1.60 -14.44
N GLY A 185 17.11 1.22 -15.69
CA GLY A 185 16.62 -0.01 -16.31
C GLY A 185 15.16 0.05 -16.77
N VAL A 186 14.45 1.15 -16.50
CA VAL A 186 13.03 1.34 -16.88
C VAL A 186 12.93 1.79 -18.33
N SER A 187 12.15 1.06 -19.13
CA SER A 187 11.85 1.42 -20.52
C SER A 187 10.50 2.11 -20.65
N LYS A 188 10.36 2.91 -21.71
CA LYS A 188 9.07 3.54 -22.04
C LYS A 188 7.98 2.52 -22.40
N ASP A 189 8.37 1.30 -22.79
CA ASP A 189 7.47 0.22 -23.15
C ASP A 189 7.07 -0.67 -21.96
N ASP A 190 7.64 -0.41 -20.79
CA ASP A 190 7.36 -1.17 -19.57
C ASP A 190 6.07 -0.70 -18.88
N CYS A 191 5.43 -1.60 -18.13
CA CYS A 191 4.31 -1.25 -17.27
C CYS A 191 4.82 -0.63 -15.98
N LEU A 192 4.15 0.41 -15.49
CA LEU A 192 4.48 1.09 -14.23
C LEU A 192 3.34 0.92 -13.23
N LEU A 193 3.67 0.43 -12.03
CA LEU A 193 2.73 0.20 -10.95
C LEU A 193 3.18 0.92 -9.69
N ILE A 194 2.27 1.66 -9.05
CA ILE A 194 2.48 2.27 -7.74
C ILE A 194 1.81 1.40 -6.69
N ALA A 195 2.56 0.91 -5.70
CA ALA A 195 2.04 0.06 -4.62
C ALA A 195 1.98 0.83 -3.30
N ILE A 196 0.77 1.10 -2.82
CA ILE A 196 0.50 1.96 -1.67
C ILE A 196 0.04 1.12 -0.48
N ASN A 197 0.67 1.30 0.68
CA ASN A 197 0.13 0.84 1.95
C ASN A 197 -0.54 1.99 2.70
N GLY A 198 -1.83 1.83 2.98
CA GLY A 198 -2.64 2.76 3.76
C GLY A 198 -2.82 2.35 5.22
N GLY A 199 -2.01 1.42 5.74
CA GLY A 199 -2.19 0.89 7.10
C GLY A 199 -2.16 1.96 8.20
N ALA A 200 -1.33 3.00 8.04
CA ALA A 200 -1.26 4.12 9.00
C ALA A 200 -2.49 5.04 8.94
N ILE A 201 -3.14 5.12 7.78
CA ILE A 201 -4.34 5.95 7.57
C ILE A 201 -5.63 5.11 7.57
N GLN A 202 -5.56 3.89 8.08
CA GLN A 202 -6.65 2.92 8.08
C GLN A 202 -7.97 3.54 8.52
N HIS A 203 -9.04 3.18 7.83
CA HIS A 203 -10.41 3.51 8.17
C HIS A 203 -11.21 2.24 8.39
N PHE A 204 -12.05 2.21 9.44
CA PHE A 204 -12.88 1.03 9.75
C PHE A 204 -14.02 0.80 8.74
N ALA A 205 -14.42 1.85 8.02
CA ALA A 205 -15.31 1.72 6.88
C ALA A 205 -14.51 1.29 5.65
N ASP A 206 -15.17 0.78 4.66
CA ASP A 206 -14.65 0.15 3.44
C ASP A 206 -13.39 0.82 2.82
N PRO A 207 -12.20 0.17 2.89
CA PRO A 207 -10.98 0.68 2.24
C PRO A 207 -11.14 0.84 0.71
N SER A 208 -12.01 0.05 0.09
CA SER A 208 -12.29 0.10 -1.34
C SER A 208 -12.96 1.43 -1.73
N MET A 209 -13.90 1.93 -0.92
CA MET A 209 -14.55 3.21 -1.17
C MET A 209 -13.55 4.37 -1.10
N LEU A 210 -12.69 4.38 -0.07
CA LEU A 210 -11.64 5.39 0.07
C LEU A 210 -10.67 5.37 -1.12
N PHE A 211 -10.26 4.19 -1.55
CA PHE A 211 -9.35 4.02 -2.68
C PHE A 211 -10.00 4.45 -3.99
N LYS A 212 -11.22 3.98 -4.31
CA LYS A 212 -11.97 4.40 -5.50
C LYS A 212 -12.15 5.92 -5.58
N ARG A 213 -12.40 6.56 -4.44
CA ARG A 213 -12.45 8.02 -4.35
C ARG A 213 -11.12 8.66 -4.75
N SER A 214 -10.01 8.10 -4.30
CA SER A 214 -8.67 8.67 -4.52
C SER A 214 -8.15 8.49 -5.93
N VAL A 215 -8.64 7.50 -6.69
CA VAL A 215 -8.09 7.14 -8.01
C VAL A 215 -9.03 7.37 -9.18
N PHE A 216 -10.36 7.33 -8.94
CA PHE A 216 -11.41 7.54 -9.95
C PHE A 216 -12.33 8.72 -9.65
N GLY A 217 -12.09 9.45 -8.55
CA GLY A 217 -12.99 10.53 -8.13
C GLY A 217 -14.39 10.04 -7.80
N GLN A 218 -14.54 8.82 -7.27
CA GLN A 218 -15.82 8.32 -6.83
C GLN A 218 -16.22 9.02 -5.54
N GLY A 219 -17.27 9.86 -5.62
CA GLY A 219 -17.88 10.45 -4.44
C GLY A 219 -18.75 9.48 -3.66
N PRO A 220 -19.52 9.97 -2.67
CA PRO A 220 -20.42 9.15 -1.88
C PRO A 220 -21.45 8.42 -2.74
N ASP A 221 -21.81 7.20 -2.32
CA ASP A 221 -22.89 6.45 -2.95
C ASP A 221 -24.22 7.17 -2.83
N ILE A 222 -24.98 7.16 -3.92
CA ILE A 222 -26.30 7.73 -4.00
C ILE A 222 -27.32 6.60 -4.00
N LEU A 223 -28.22 6.60 -3.03
CA LEU A 223 -29.38 5.72 -3.00
C LEU A 223 -30.57 6.42 -3.64
N VAL A 224 -31.11 5.84 -4.70
CA VAL A 224 -32.25 6.41 -5.45
C VAL A 224 -33.51 5.60 -5.14
N LYS A 225 -34.57 6.30 -4.72
CA LYS A 225 -35.90 5.72 -4.62
C LYS A 225 -36.57 5.78 -5.99
N ILE A 226 -36.80 4.61 -6.58
CA ILE A 226 -37.55 4.54 -7.85
C ILE A 226 -39.04 4.47 -7.52
N PRO A 227 -39.89 5.34 -8.13
CA PRO A 227 -41.34 5.27 -7.92
C PRO A 227 -41.87 3.87 -8.24
N GLY A 228 -42.68 3.31 -7.34
CA GLY A 228 -43.24 1.96 -7.47
C GLY A 228 -42.33 0.82 -6.98
N GLN A 229 -41.12 1.12 -6.47
CA GLN A 229 -40.26 0.12 -5.84
C GLN A 229 -40.12 0.41 -4.33
N GLU A 230 -40.26 -0.65 -3.51
CA GLU A 230 -40.11 -0.53 -2.06
C GLU A 230 -38.63 -0.36 -1.64
N LYS A 231 -37.72 -0.93 -2.41
CA LYS A 231 -36.28 -0.90 -2.10
C LYS A 231 -35.58 0.26 -2.79
N LEU A 232 -34.66 0.91 -2.06
CA LEU A 232 -33.74 1.88 -2.64
C LEU A 232 -32.77 1.15 -3.59
N LYS A 233 -32.50 1.75 -4.74
CA LYS A 233 -31.50 1.26 -5.69
C LYS A 233 -30.19 2.00 -5.43
N GLY A 234 -29.12 1.26 -5.14
CA GLY A 234 -27.74 1.76 -5.03
C GLY A 234 -26.96 1.62 -6.34
N GLY A 235 -25.66 1.86 -6.27
CA GLY A 235 -24.75 1.73 -7.41
C GLY A 235 -24.55 3.02 -8.21
N PHE A 236 -25.10 4.12 -7.74
CA PHE A 236 -24.82 5.45 -8.27
C PHE A 236 -23.88 6.19 -7.32
N TYR A 237 -23.03 7.03 -7.87
CA TYR A 237 -22.18 7.93 -7.07
C TYR A 237 -22.11 9.31 -7.72
N LYS A 238 -21.86 10.33 -6.90
CA LYS A 238 -21.56 11.67 -7.39
C LYS A 238 -20.09 11.72 -7.82
N PRO A 239 -19.76 12.07 -9.06
CA PRO A 239 -18.38 12.32 -9.43
C PRO A 239 -17.75 13.42 -8.58
N THR A 240 -16.57 13.18 -8.04
CA THR A 240 -15.80 14.14 -7.24
C THR A 240 -14.34 14.05 -7.70
N PRO A 241 -14.02 14.64 -8.89
CA PRO A 241 -12.72 14.48 -9.54
C PRO A 241 -11.59 15.20 -8.79
N THR A 242 -11.92 16.03 -7.81
CA THR A 242 -10.96 16.73 -6.96
C THR A 242 -11.26 16.53 -5.48
N ILE A 243 -10.24 16.67 -4.66
CA ILE A 243 -10.33 16.67 -3.20
C ILE A 243 -9.78 17.99 -2.70
N ILE A 244 -10.50 18.64 -1.79
CA ILE A 244 -10.06 19.90 -1.19
C ILE A 244 -9.02 19.63 -0.12
N LYS A 245 -7.82 20.16 -0.30
CA LYS A 245 -6.77 20.22 0.72
C LYS A 245 -6.91 21.54 1.48
N LYS A 246 -7.21 21.44 2.76
CA LYS A 246 -7.30 22.61 3.64
C LYS A 246 -5.91 23.02 4.11
N LYS A 247 -5.59 24.30 3.95
CA LYS A 247 -4.41 24.97 4.51
C LYS A 247 -4.90 26.05 5.48
N ASP A 248 -4.04 26.56 6.34
CA ASP A 248 -4.42 27.53 7.37
C ASP A 248 -5.19 28.75 6.82
N VAL A 249 -4.80 29.24 5.65
CA VAL A 249 -5.35 30.46 5.03
C VAL A 249 -5.93 30.25 3.63
N SER A 250 -5.93 29.02 3.10
CA SER A 250 -6.37 28.74 1.73
C SER A 250 -6.82 27.30 1.55
N GLU A 251 -7.53 27.05 0.47
CA GLU A 251 -7.89 25.71 0.00
C GLU A 251 -7.22 25.45 -1.35
N GLU A 252 -6.86 24.22 -1.61
CA GLU A 252 -6.26 23.75 -2.86
C GLU A 252 -7.02 22.53 -3.36
N GLU A 253 -7.41 22.55 -4.63
CA GLU A 253 -7.99 21.38 -5.28
C GLU A 253 -6.90 20.41 -5.73
N ILE A 254 -6.98 19.18 -5.26
CA ILE A 254 -6.06 18.10 -5.62
C ILE A 254 -6.82 17.12 -6.49
N PRO A 255 -6.30 16.73 -7.68
CA PRO A 255 -6.92 15.70 -8.50
C PRO A 255 -7.13 14.39 -7.75
N ALA A 256 -8.24 13.70 -8.01
CA ALA A 256 -8.58 12.41 -7.41
C ALA A 256 -9.10 11.40 -8.44
N ASN A 257 -8.84 11.63 -9.72
CA ASN A 257 -9.25 10.75 -10.82
C ASN A 257 -8.04 10.36 -11.70
N PHE A 258 -6.92 10.09 -11.06
CA PHE A 258 -5.64 9.79 -11.71
C PHE A 258 -5.73 8.69 -12.77
N MET A 259 -6.55 7.66 -12.53
CA MET A 259 -6.70 6.53 -13.46
C MET A 259 -7.51 6.86 -14.72
N GLU A 260 -7.95 8.11 -14.88
CA GLU A 260 -8.65 8.61 -16.07
C GLU A 260 -7.89 9.76 -16.75
N MET A 261 -6.90 10.36 -16.09
CA MET A 261 -6.18 11.53 -16.58
C MET A 261 -5.10 11.12 -17.57
N GLY A 262 -5.12 11.68 -18.79
CA GLY A 262 -4.15 11.37 -19.83
C GLY A 262 -2.70 11.64 -19.45
N GLU A 263 -2.44 12.61 -18.55
CA GLU A 263 -1.08 12.89 -18.04
C GLU A 263 -0.51 11.75 -17.19
N PHE A 264 -1.39 10.91 -16.59
CA PHE A 264 -1.02 9.73 -15.82
C PHE A 264 -1.07 8.43 -16.61
N SER A 265 -1.30 8.47 -17.94
CA SER A 265 -1.39 7.28 -18.81
C SER A 265 -0.15 6.38 -18.79
N LYS A 266 1.00 6.90 -18.35
CA LYS A 266 2.21 6.11 -18.11
C LYS A 266 2.07 5.13 -16.95
N ILE A 267 1.23 5.44 -15.95
CA ILE A 267 0.94 4.53 -14.84
C ILE A 267 -0.11 3.52 -15.31
N SER A 268 0.28 2.27 -15.34
CA SER A 268 -0.58 1.16 -15.78
C SER A 268 -1.63 0.79 -14.73
N ALA A 269 -1.24 0.83 -13.45
CA ALA A 269 -2.13 0.54 -12.33
C ALA A 269 -1.59 1.13 -11.01
N VAL A 270 -2.49 1.29 -10.04
CA VAL A 270 -2.17 1.53 -8.64
C VAL A 270 -2.67 0.33 -7.81
N LEU A 271 -1.79 -0.25 -7.01
CA LEU A 271 -2.12 -1.25 -5.99
C LEU A 271 -2.28 -0.57 -4.65
N TYR A 272 -3.31 -0.92 -3.90
CA TYR A 272 -3.56 -0.41 -2.56
C TYR A 272 -3.82 -1.53 -1.57
N CYS A 273 -3.18 -1.46 -0.41
CA CYS A 273 -3.48 -2.27 0.76
C CYS A 273 -3.90 -1.34 1.90
N GLY A 274 -5.18 -1.40 2.29
CA GLY A 274 -5.77 -0.52 3.31
C GLY A 274 -5.46 -0.93 4.75
N HIS A 275 -4.71 -2.01 4.96
CA HIS A 275 -4.44 -2.57 6.28
C HIS A 275 -2.95 -2.54 6.61
N GLY A 276 -2.63 -2.56 7.90
CA GLY A 276 -1.25 -2.75 8.36
C GLY A 276 -0.66 -4.06 7.83
N VAL A 277 0.65 -4.10 7.62
CA VAL A 277 1.35 -5.22 6.95
C VAL A 277 1.16 -6.58 7.63
N SER A 278 0.88 -6.60 8.93
CA SER A 278 0.61 -7.82 9.70
C SER A 278 -0.88 -8.21 9.80
N TYR A 279 -1.78 -7.37 9.27
CA TYR A 279 -3.23 -7.55 9.44
C TYR A 279 -3.76 -8.86 8.83
N SER A 280 -3.34 -9.17 7.61
CA SER A 280 -3.89 -10.29 6.84
C SER A 280 -3.70 -11.62 7.54
N TRP A 281 -2.47 -11.94 7.96
CA TRP A 281 -2.18 -13.23 8.60
C TRP A 281 -2.65 -13.29 10.06
N MET A 282 -2.67 -12.16 10.80
CA MET A 282 -3.26 -12.12 12.15
C MET A 282 -4.76 -12.43 12.14
N ASN A 283 -5.48 -12.12 11.05
CA ASN A 283 -6.92 -12.32 10.93
C ASN A 283 -7.31 -13.51 10.04
N GLY A 284 -6.35 -14.36 9.65
CA GLY A 284 -6.62 -15.53 8.80
C GLY A 284 -7.04 -15.19 7.37
N ILE A 285 -6.78 -13.97 6.91
CA ILE A 285 -7.01 -13.57 5.53
C ILE A 285 -5.84 -14.09 4.68
N ASN A 286 -6.14 -14.73 3.55
CA ASN A 286 -5.08 -15.13 2.61
C ASN A 286 -4.28 -13.91 2.18
N VAL A 287 -2.97 -14.04 2.24
CA VAL A 287 -2.05 -12.92 1.97
C VAL A 287 -2.25 -12.44 0.53
N GLY A 288 -2.54 -11.15 0.36
CA GLY A 288 -2.79 -10.52 -0.92
C GLY A 288 -4.25 -10.47 -1.37
N ASP A 289 -5.18 -11.22 -0.76
CA ASP A 289 -6.60 -11.19 -1.15
C ASP A 289 -7.27 -9.84 -0.83
N ASN A 290 -6.69 -9.07 0.09
CA ASN A 290 -7.11 -7.71 0.45
C ASN A 290 -6.44 -6.61 -0.40
N PHE A 291 -5.69 -6.97 -1.43
CA PHE A 291 -5.11 -6.00 -2.35
C PHE A 291 -6.16 -5.50 -3.36
N LEU A 292 -6.16 -4.18 -3.58
CA LEU A 292 -7.01 -3.52 -4.55
C LEU A 292 -6.15 -2.98 -5.69
N PHE A 293 -6.47 -3.36 -6.92
CA PHE A 293 -5.75 -2.93 -8.12
C PHE A 293 -6.64 -2.01 -8.94
N ALA A 294 -6.36 -0.71 -8.97
CA ALA A 294 -7.01 0.22 -9.88
C ALA A 294 -6.20 0.29 -11.18
N TYR A 295 -6.81 -0.11 -12.29
CA TYR A 295 -6.20 -0.06 -13.62
C TYR A 295 -6.53 1.26 -14.29
N HIS A 296 -5.54 1.88 -14.95
CA HIS A 296 -5.76 3.09 -15.73
C HIS A 296 -6.70 2.82 -16.90
N SER A 297 -7.64 3.73 -17.15
CA SER A 297 -8.68 3.53 -18.19
C SER A 297 -8.11 3.47 -19.59
N ASN A 298 -7.02 4.20 -19.85
CA ASN A 298 -6.31 4.21 -21.12
C ASN A 298 -4.79 4.31 -20.90
N PRO A 299 -4.12 3.25 -20.43
CA PRO A 299 -2.67 3.29 -20.14
C PRO A 299 -1.86 3.21 -21.44
N GLU A 300 -0.70 3.89 -21.48
CA GLU A 300 0.27 3.73 -22.58
C GLU A 300 0.76 2.27 -22.65
N ASN A 301 0.98 1.64 -21.50
CA ASN A 301 1.43 0.27 -21.39
C ASN A 301 0.50 -0.52 -20.47
N PRO A 302 -0.52 -1.20 -20.99
CA PRO A 302 -1.42 -2.00 -20.18
C PRO A 302 -0.71 -3.21 -19.56
N ILE A 303 -1.01 -3.49 -18.29
CA ILE A 303 -0.59 -4.73 -17.66
C ILE A 303 -1.26 -5.89 -18.37
N PRO A 304 -0.50 -6.93 -18.78
CA PRO A 304 -1.08 -8.11 -19.44
C PRO A 304 -2.20 -8.74 -18.60
N GLU A 305 -3.26 -9.17 -19.26
CA GLU A 305 -4.37 -9.85 -18.60
C GLU A 305 -3.88 -11.07 -17.80
N ASN A 306 -4.55 -11.36 -16.70
CA ASN A 306 -4.23 -12.48 -15.81
C ASN A 306 -2.81 -12.44 -15.20
N THR A 307 -2.15 -11.28 -15.18
CA THR A 307 -0.88 -11.13 -14.45
C THR A 307 -1.10 -11.25 -12.95
N PHE A 308 -2.06 -10.51 -12.40
CA PHE A 308 -2.45 -10.60 -11.00
C PHE A 308 -3.72 -11.46 -10.87
N LYS A 309 -3.58 -12.65 -10.28
CA LYS A 309 -4.68 -13.60 -10.06
C LYS A 309 -5.07 -13.64 -8.58
N PHE A 310 -5.09 -12.49 -7.92
CA PHE A 310 -5.41 -12.33 -6.51
C PHE A 310 -5.85 -10.89 -6.24
N GLY A 311 -6.53 -10.68 -5.11
CA GLY A 311 -7.09 -9.38 -4.76
C GLY A 311 -8.26 -8.98 -5.66
N HIS A 312 -8.55 -7.69 -5.68
CA HIS A 312 -9.68 -7.12 -6.41
C HIS A 312 -9.22 -6.18 -7.50
N GLY A 313 -9.64 -6.41 -8.73
CA GLY A 313 -9.41 -5.53 -9.87
C GLY A 313 -10.52 -4.48 -9.99
N ILE A 314 -10.15 -3.21 -9.97
CA ILE A 314 -11.06 -2.08 -10.09
C ILE A 314 -10.83 -1.41 -11.43
N ARG A 315 -11.88 -1.30 -12.22
CA ARG A 315 -11.85 -0.68 -13.55
C ARG A 315 -13.05 0.24 -13.72
N LYS A 316 -12.85 1.34 -14.42
CA LYS A 316 -13.98 2.17 -14.87
C LYS A 316 -14.37 1.78 -16.28
N ASP A 317 -15.64 1.46 -16.47
CA ASP A 317 -16.22 1.25 -17.79
C ASP A 317 -16.36 2.60 -18.49
N SER A 318 -15.67 2.76 -19.62
CA SER A 318 -15.67 4.04 -20.37
C SER A 318 -17.01 4.36 -21.04
N ALA A 319 -17.85 3.37 -21.30
CA ALA A 319 -19.14 3.57 -21.95
C ALA A 319 -20.22 3.98 -20.96
N THR A 320 -20.22 3.39 -19.77
CA THR A 320 -21.25 3.63 -18.74
C THR A 320 -20.79 4.57 -17.64
N GLY A 321 -19.48 4.77 -17.49
CA GLY A 321 -18.87 5.50 -16.37
C GLY A 321 -18.96 4.75 -15.02
N SER A 322 -19.46 3.51 -15.03
CA SER A 322 -19.54 2.69 -13.82
C SER A 322 -18.17 2.16 -13.40
N ILE A 323 -17.94 2.04 -12.09
CA ILE A 323 -16.73 1.43 -11.55
C ILE A 323 -17.05 -0.01 -11.18
N GLU A 324 -16.37 -0.93 -11.85
CA GLU A 324 -16.46 -2.36 -11.58
C GLU A 324 -15.36 -2.75 -10.59
N ASP A 325 -15.74 -3.59 -9.62
CA ASP A 325 -14.85 -4.18 -8.62
C ASP A 325 -15.05 -5.69 -8.68
N LYS A 326 -14.03 -6.40 -9.12
CA LYS A 326 -14.11 -7.86 -9.34
C LYS A 326 -12.92 -8.55 -8.70
N GLU A 327 -13.21 -9.63 -7.97
CA GLU A 327 -12.17 -10.54 -7.50
C GLU A 327 -11.37 -11.10 -8.69
N GLN A 328 -10.05 -11.05 -8.60
CA GLN A 328 -9.13 -11.58 -9.61
C GLN A 328 -8.82 -13.06 -9.29
N LYS A 329 -9.09 -13.95 -10.24
CA LYS A 329 -8.90 -15.40 -10.09
C LYS A 329 -7.93 -15.95 -11.13
#